data_bed1fef468a8974b1319d105de0117e1
#
_entry.id   bed1fef468a8974b1319d105de0117e1
#
_cell.length_a   1.000
_cell.length_b   1.000
_cell.length_c   1.000
_cell.angle_alpha   90.00
_cell.angle_beta   90.00
_cell.angle_gamma   90.00
#
_symmetry.space_group_name_H-M   'P 1'
#
loop_
_entity.id
_entity.type
_entity.pdbx_description
1 polymer ?
#
loop_
_entity_poly.entity_id
_entity_poly.type
_entity_poly.pdbx_seq_one_letter_code
_entity_poly.pdbx_strand_id
1 'polypeptide(L)'
;MESMAPILRADAPVLRLYADYSGLPLGVVTECAQRSATLTQAVWLQCEGDSWRDKAKVFYERYEEVLFDLLQHSTSRAQRRASYERDGIWSWLAGAGATVLDFGGGLGLTSSLMREIGKQVTYCEVDGAALRFAKWYFEGNGQRDIEVVRTPSAAPLLPLDRRWDLVLAEAVLEHVVDPVATIETLAQVVHSGGLLYLAIALPEPECPLRQPVAVADLIAGSPTLRAMDLVLETGDGRFVFRAA
;
A
#
# COMPACT_ATOMS: atom_id res chain seq x y z
N MET A 1 21.43 -15.97 -1.64
CA MET A 1 20.20 -16.16 -0.83
C MET A 1 19.07 -16.12 -1.83
N GLU A 2 18.46 -17.27 -2.11
CA GLU A 2 17.29 -17.31 -2.98
C GLU A 2 16.16 -16.54 -2.30
N SER A 3 15.66 -15.52 -2.98
CA SER A 3 14.43 -14.83 -2.61
C SER A 3 13.30 -15.87 -2.66
N MET A 4 12.90 -16.39 -1.52
CA MET A 4 11.70 -17.19 -1.44
C MET A 4 10.52 -16.26 -1.71
N ALA A 5 10.08 -16.23 -2.98
CA ALA A 5 8.75 -15.68 -3.28
C ALA A 5 7.73 -16.36 -2.36
N PRO A 6 6.83 -15.61 -1.71
CA PRO A 6 5.83 -16.22 -0.85
C PRO A 6 4.99 -17.18 -1.68
N ILE A 7 5.06 -18.49 -1.33
CA ILE A 7 4.26 -19.51 -2.00
C ILE A 7 2.80 -19.20 -1.69
N LEU A 8 2.11 -18.64 -2.68
CA LEU A 8 0.65 -18.49 -2.60
C LEU A 8 0.04 -19.89 -2.54
N ARG A 9 -0.62 -20.16 -1.41
CA ARG A 9 -1.43 -21.38 -1.31
C ARG A 9 -2.74 -21.14 -2.04
N ALA A 10 -3.24 -22.15 -2.77
CA ALA A 10 -4.51 -22.07 -3.48
C ALA A 10 -5.74 -21.81 -2.58
N ASP A 11 -5.57 -21.98 -1.27
CA ASP A 11 -6.56 -21.70 -0.22
C ASP A 11 -6.35 -20.35 0.48
N ALA A 12 -5.45 -19.50 -0.03
CA ALA A 12 -5.21 -18.18 0.56
C ALA A 12 -6.51 -17.34 0.55
N PRO A 13 -6.97 -16.81 1.69
CA PRO A 13 -8.25 -16.10 1.76
C PRO A 13 -8.39 -14.97 0.75
N VAL A 14 -7.32 -14.22 0.47
CA VAL A 14 -7.33 -13.10 -0.47
C VAL A 14 -7.59 -13.55 -1.91
N LEU A 15 -7.05 -14.68 -2.34
CA LEU A 15 -7.31 -15.24 -3.67
C LEU A 15 -8.78 -15.67 -3.82
N ARG A 16 -9.36 -16.24 -2.77
CA ARG A 16 -10.79 -16.58 -2.73
C ARG A 16 -11.66 -15.34 -2.84
N LEU A 17 -11.35 -14.30 -2.06
CA LEU A 17 -12.05 -13.03 -2.11
C LEU A 17 -12.01 -12.41 -3.51
N TYR A 18 -10.88 -12.50 -4.19
CA TYR A 18 -10.79 -11.99 -5.56
C TYR A 18 -11.55 -12.86 -6.56
N ALA A 19 -11.56 -14.18 -6.38
CA ALA A 19 -12.39 -15.07 -7.20
C ALA A 19 -13.88 -14.74 -7.06
N ASP A 20 -14.35 -14.48 -5.84
CA ASP A 20 -15.73 -14.06 -5.56
C ASP A 20 -16.05 -12.69 -6.17
N TYR A 21 -15.11 -11.74 -6.11
CA TYR A 21 -15.25 -10.41 -6.71
C TYR A 21 -15.31 -10.44 -8.24
N SER A 22 -14.39 -11.16 -8.85
CA SER A 22 -14.21 -11.17 -10.31
C SER A 22 -15.14 -12.15 -11.04
N GLY A 23 -15.70 -13.13 -10.32
CA GLY A 23 -16.43 -14.25 -10.91
C GLY A 23 -15.53 -15.28 -11.61
N LEU A 24 -14.21 -15.15 -11.52
CA LEU A 24 -13.25 -16.08 -12.11
C LEU A 24 -13.09 -17.34 -11.24
N PRO A 25 -12.88 -18.52 -11.83
CA PRO A 25 -12.52 -19.71 -11.07
C PRO A 25 -11.25 -19.50 -10.25
N LEU A 26 -11.22 -20.00 -9.00
CA LEU A 26 -10.07 -19.84 -8.09
C LEU A 26 -8.74 -20.33 -8.71
N GLY A 27 -8.79 -21.41 -9.50
CA GLY A 27 -7.61 -21.92 -10.20
C GLY A 27 -7.03 -20.92 -11.19
N VAL A 28 -7.88 -20.21 -11.92
CA VAL A 28 -7.47 -19.14 -12.85
C VAL A 28 -6.87 -17.97 -12.09
N VAL A 29 -7.50 -17.52 -11.01
CA VAL A 29 -6.99 -16.44 -10.15
C VAL A 29 -5.61 -16.80 -9.59
N THR A 30 -5.47 -18.04 -9.11
CA THR A 30 -4.21 -18.55 -8.56
C THR A 30 -3.10 -18.55 -9.62
N GLU A 31 -3.39 -19.04 -10.82
CA GLU A 31 -2.42 -19.05 -11.94
C GLU A 31 -2.02 -17.62 -12.34
N CYS A 32 -2.99 -16.72 -12.50
CA CYS A 32 -2.71 -15.32 -12.83
C CYS A 32 -1.85 -14.64 -11.77
N ALA A 33 -2.14 -14.85 -10.48
CA ALA A 33 -1.34 -14.30 -9.39
C ALA A 33 0.09 -14.86 -9.40
N GLN A 34 0.28 -16.17 -9.62
CA GLN A 34 1.61 -16.79 -9.72
C GLN A 34 2.42 -16.27 -10.92
N ARG A 35 1.75 -15.81 -11.96
CA ARG A 35 2.35 -15.25 -13.17
C ARG A 35 2.28 -13.72 -13.23
N SER A 36 1.97 -13.09 -12.11
CA SER A 36 1.72 -11.64 -12.06
C SER A 36 2.87 -10.82 -12.64
N ALA A 37 4.12 -11.13 -12.32
CA ALA A 37 5.28 -10.43 -12.85
C ALA A 37 5.32 -10.42 -14.40
N THR A 38 5.02 -11.58 -15.02
CA THR A 38 4.97 -11.69 -16.49
C THR A 38 3.79 -10.91 -17.07
N LEU A 39 2.62 -11.00 -16.45
CA LEU A 39 1.42 -10.29 -16.89
C LEU A 39 1.60 -8.78 -16.77
N THR A 40 2.09 -8.33 -15.64
CA THR A 40 2.39 -6.93 -15.35
C THR A 40 3.41 -6.36 -16.33
N GLN A 41 4.49 -7.09 -16.62
CA GLN A 41 5.49 -6.66 -17.61
C GLN A 41 4.89 -6.56 -19.00
N ALA A 42 4.08 -7.53 -19.42
CA ALA A 42 3.44 -7.51 -20.73
C ALA A 42 2.50 -6.30 -20.91
N VAL A 43 1.71 -5.98 -19.87
CA VAL A 43 0.83 -4.81 -19.88
C VAL A 43 1.63 -3.52 -19.82
N TRP A 44 2.68 -3.46 -18.98
CA TRP A 44 3.55 -2.29 -18.90
C TRP A 44 4.18 -1.90 -20.25
N LEU A 45 4.58 -2.89 -21.03
CA LEU A 45 5.11 -2.66 -22.38
C LEU A 45 4.07 -2.08 -23.35
N GLN A 46 2.78 -2.29 -23.10
CA GLN A 46 1.67 -1.77 -23.89
C GLN A 46 1.19 -0.39 -23.38
N CYS A 47 1.59 0.03 -22.19
CA CYS A 47 1.21 1.33 -21.67
C CYS A 47 1.79 2.45 -22.52
N GLU A 48 0.92 3.35 -22.96
CA GLU A 48 1.29 4.56 -23.68
C GLU A 48 2.02 5.53 -22.76
N GLY A 49 3.00 6.26 -23.31
CA GLY A 49 3.75 7.29 -22.62
C GLY A 49 5.26 7.22 -22.88
N ASP A 50 5.89 8.39 -22.89
CA ASP A 50 7.33 8.54 -23.18
C ASP A 50 8.19 8.43 -21.91
N SER A 51 7.57 8.53 -20.74
CA SER A 51 8.25 8.44 -19.45
C SER A 51 7.66 7.33 -18.58
N TRP A 52 8.43 6.89 -17.57
CA TRP A 52 7.94 6.00 -16.52
C TRP A 52 6.67 6.57 -15.86
N ARG A 53 6.64 7.88 -15.60
CA ARG A 53 5.52 8.62 -15.02
C ARG A 53 4.23 8.45 -15.82
N ASP A 54 4.30 8.63 -17.14
CA ASP A 54 3.13 8.54 -17.99
C ASP A 54 2.59 7.12 -18.04
N LYS A 55 3.48 6.13 -18.16
CA LYS A 55 3.14 4.71 -18.12
C LYS A 55 2.53 4.28 -16.79
N ALA A 56 3.11 4.69 -15.65
CA ALA A 56 2.61 4.38 -14.34
C ALA A 56 1.18 4.89 -14.15
N LYS A 57 0.90 6.12 -14.57
CA LYS A 57 -0.44 6.69 -14.53
C LYS A 57 -1.44 5.82 -15.29
N VAL A 58 -1.13 5.49 -16.54
CA VAL A 58 -2.00 4.64 -17.39
C VAL A 58 -2.19 3.27 -16.76
N PHE A 59 -1.11 2.66 -16.26
CA PHE A 59 -1.13 1.33 -15.65
C PHE A 59 -2.07 1.26 -14.45
N TYR A 60 -1.85 2.10 -13.44
CA TYR A 60 -2.63 2.04 -12.20
C TYR A 60 -4.08 2.47 -12.35
N GLU A 61 -4.39 3.37 -13.28
CA GLU A 61 -5.76 3.84 -13.51
C GLU A 61 -6.59 2.90 -14.41
N ARG A 62 -5.97 2.17 -15.34
CA ARG A 62 -6.71 1.47 -16.40
C ARG A 62 -6.64 -0.05 -16.38
N TYR A 63 -5.57 -0.62 -15.84
CA TYR A 63 -5.33 -2.06 -15.98
C TYR A 63 -5.72 -2.85 -14.74
N GLU A 64 -6.49 -3.94 -14.95
CA GLU A 64 -6.89 -4.86 -13.88
C GLU A 64 -5.76 -5.78 -13.42
N GLU A 65 -4.72 -5.95 -14.24
CA GLU A 65 -3.58 -6.83 -13.97
C GLU A 65 -2.77 -6.39 -12.76
N VAL A 66 -2.85 -5.13 -12.36
CA VAL A 66 -2.30 -4.64 -11.08
C VAL A 66 -2.81 -5.45 -9.89
N LEU A 67 -4.06 -5.95 -9.96
CA LEU A 67 -4.64 -6.75 -8.88
C LEU A 67 -3.93 -8.08 -8.71
N PHE A 68 -3.43 -8.72 -9.77
CA PHE A 68 -2.71 -9.98 -9.65
C PHE A 68 -1.35 -9.80 -8.97
N ASP A 69 -0.67 -8.67 -9.17
CA ASP A 69 0.54 -8.32 -8.44
C ASP A 69 0.24 -8.09 -6.95
N LEU A 70 -0.78 -7.29 -6.66
CA LEU A 70 -1.23 -7.06 -5.29
C LEU A 70 -1.67 -8.37 -4.59
N LEU A 71 -2.36 -9.27 -5.31
CA LEU A 71 -2.77 -10.58 -4.78
C LEU A 71 -1.59 -11.48 -4.47
N GLN A 72 -0.54 -11.46 -5.31
CA GLN A 72 0.67 -12.26 -5.08
C GLN A 72 1.39 -11.83 -3.79
N HIS A 73 1.44 -10.53 -3.52
CA HIS A 73 2.13 -9.98 -2.36
C HIS A 73 1.24 -9.81 -1.13
N SER A 74 -0.07 -10.07 -1.28
CA SER A 74 -1.02 -9.91 -0.19
C SER A 74 -1.30 -11.21 0.53
N THR A 75 -1.54 -11.08 1.83
CA THR A 75 -1.90 -12.15 2.74
C THR A 75 -3.29 -11.87 3.32
N SER A 76 -3.85 -12.81 4.08
CA SER A 76 -5.07 -12.54 4.86
C SER A 76 -4.80 -11.47 5.94
N ARG A 77 -5.87 -10.84 6.44
CA ARG A 77 -5.77 -9.90 7.58
C ARG A 77 -5.06 -10.51 8.78
N ALA A 78 -5.36 -11.77 9.09
CA ALA A 78 -4.73 -12.48 10.20
C ALA A 78 -3.22 -12.67 10.00
N GLN A 79 -2.80 -13.04 8.79
CA GLN A 79 -1.38 -13.19 8.46
C GLN A 79 -0.65 -11.85 8.44
N ARG A 80 -1.30 -10.79 7.96
CA ARG A 80 -0.76 -9.42 7.98
C ARG A 80 -0.56 -8.95 9.42
N ARG A 81 -1.55 -9.14 10.29
CA ARG A 81 -1.44 -8.87 11.72
C ARG A 81 -0.28 -9.65 12.35
N ALA A 82 -0.20 -10.96 12.11
CA ALA A 82 0.88 -11.81 12.62
C ALA A 82 2.27 -11.35 12.12
N SER A 83 2.37 -10.83 10.88
CA SER A 83 3.60 -10.21 10.40
C SER A 83 3.97 -8.98 11.21
N TYR A 84 3.05 -8.04 11.41
CA TYR A 84 3.29 -6.84 12.23
C TYR A 84 3.66 -7.18 13.68
N GLU A 85 3.04 -8.22 14.28
CA GLU A 85 3.35 -8.69 15.62
C GLU A 85 4.78 -9.25 15.70
N ARG A 86 5.16 -10.11 14.76
CA ARG A 86 6.51 -10.70 14.68
C ARG A 86 7.60 -9.64 14.54
N ASP A 87 7.31 -8.58 13.76
CA ASP A 87 8.28 -7.54 13.43
C ASP A 87 8.25 -6.38 14.45
N GLY A 88 7.48 -6.52 15.55
CA GLY A 88 7.37 -5.53 16.62
C GLY A 88 6.60 -4.26 16.25
N ILE A 89 6.00 -4.23 15.05
CA ILE A 89 5.30 -3.06 14.50
C ILE A 89 3.89 -2.94 15.09
N TRP A 90 3.23 -4.07 15.38
CA TRP A 90 1.83 -4.09 15.79
C TRP A 90 1.53 -3.21 17.00
N SER A 91 2.42 -3.20 18.03
CA SER A 91 2.24 -2.38 19.22
C SER A 91 2.19 -0.89 18.90
N TRP A 92 2.96 -0.44 17.90
CA TRP A 92 2.93 0.94 17.43
C TRP A 92 1.64 1.25 16.69
N LEU A 93 1.23 0.41 15.72
CA LEU A 93 0.03 0.63 14.93
C LEU A 93 -1.25 0.57 15.79
N ALA A 94 -1.37 -0.44 16.64
CA ALA A 94 -2.53 -0.61 17.52
C ALA A 94 -2.58 0.46 18.61
N GLY A 95 -1.42 0.86 19.14
CA GLY A 95 -1.29 1.88 20.20
C GLY A 95 -1.40 3.32 19.70
N ALA A 96 -1.34 3.58 18.40
CA ALA A 96 -1.59 4.90 17.83
C ALA A 96 -3.00 5.42 18.17
N GLY A 97 -3.23 6.73 18.02
CA GLY A 97 -4.54 7.35 18.26
C GLY A 97 -5.66 6.79 17.38
N ALA A 98 -6.82 7.42 17.41
CA ALA A 98 -8.04 6.86 16.85
C ALA A 98 -8.14 6.94 15.32
N THR A 99 -7.47 7.91 14.68
CA THR A 99 -7.61 8.22 13.25
C THR A 99 -6.45 7.68 12.44
N VAL A 100 -6.76 7.02 11.31
CA VAL A 100 -5.77 6.38 10.43
C VAL A 100 -5.97 6.84 8.99
N LEU A 101 -4.88 7.23 8.33
CA LEU A 101 -4.79 7.33 6.88
C LEU A 101 -4.01 6.14 6.34
N ASP A 102 -4.62 5.35 5.47
CA ASP A 102 -3.97 4.26 4.72
C ASP A 102 -3.76 4.74 3.28
N PHE A 103 -2.56 5.25 2.99
CA PHE A 103 -2.20 5.82 1.70
C PHE A 103 -1.64 4.76 0.75
N GLY A 104 -2.25 4.61 -0.42
CA GLY A 104 -1.95 3.54 -1.36
C GLY A 104 -2.37 2.18 -0.79
N GLY A 105 -3.52 2.12 -0.12
CA GLY A 105 -3.95 0.94 0.66
C GLY A 105 -4.24 -0.33 -0.15
N GLY A 106 -4.10 -0.29 -1.48
CA GLY A 106 -4.18 -1.44 -2.37
C GLY A 106 -5.51 -2.21 -2.22
N LEU A 107 -5.44 -3.49 -1.85
CA LEU A 107 -6.63 -4.32 -1.64
C LEU A 107 -7.45 -3.96 -0.38
N GLY A 108 -7.03 -2.96 0.40
CA GLY A 108 -7.74 -2.50 1.59
C GLY A 108 -7.63 -3.41 2.82
N LEU A 109 -6.73 -4.40 2.81
CA LEU A 109 -6.60 -5.36 3.92
C LEU A 109 -6.11 -4.70 5.21
N THR A 110 -5.16 -3.76 5.12
CA THR A 110 -4.66 -2.99 6.27
C THR A 110 -5.73 -2.05 6.79
N SER A 111 -6.42 -1.32 5.92
CA SER A 111 -7.57 -0.49 6.28
C SER A 111 -8.64 -1.28 7.04
N SER A 112 -9.00 -2.46 6.51
CA SER A 112 -9.97 -3.35 7.14
C SER A 112 -9.51 -3.83 8.52
N LEU A 113 -8.22 -4.16 8.67
CA LEU A 113 -7.62 -4.57 9.94
C LEU A 113 -7.63 -3.42 10.96
N MET A 114 -7.28 -2.21 10.55
CA MET A 114 -7.34 -1.03 11.44
C MET A 114 -8.77 -0.73 11.89
N ARG A 115 -9.74 -0.83 10.97
CA ARG A 115 -11.16 -0.65 11.30
C ARG A 115 -11.66 -1.72 12.29
N GLU A 116 -11.21 -2.97 12.15
CA GLU A 116 -11.58 -4.09 13.03
C GLU A 116 -11.15 -3.85 14.49
N ILE A 117 -10.03 -3.17 14.72
CA ILE A 117 -9.55 -2.79 16.06
C ILE A 117 -10.10 -1.43 16.54
N GLY A 118 -11.13 -0.92 15.87
CA GLY A 118 -11.89 0.26 16.31
C GLY A 118 -11.35 1.61 15.84
N LYS A 119 -10.40 1.64 14.88
CA LYS A 119 -9.90 2.90 14.33
C LYS A 119 -10.90 3.51 13.34
N GLN A 120 -10.87 4.84 13.22
CA GLN A 120 -11.52 5.59 12.15
C GLN A 120 -10.56 5.66 10.96
N VAL A 121 -10.90 5.00 9.86
CA VAL A 121 -10.00 4.80 8.75
C VAL A 121 -10.40 5.64 7.55
N THR A 122 -9.42 6.38 7.00
CA THR A 122 -9.46 6.97 5.68
C THR A 122 -8.56 6.13 4.77
N TYR A 123 -9.15 5.41 3.83
CA TYR A 123 -8.46 4.66 2.78
C TYR A 123 -8.25 5.58 1.57
N CYS A 124 -7.01 5.72 1.11
CA CYS A 124 -6.65 6.59 -0.01
C CYS A 124 -6.00 5.75 -1.12
N GLU A 125 -6.54 5.80 -2.35
CA GLU A 125 -6.03 5.00 -3.47
C GLU A 125 -6.30 5.72 -4.80
N VAL A 126 -5.54 5.39 -5.86
CA VAL A 126 -5.83 5.87 -7.21
C VAL A 126 -7.16 5.31 -7.72
N ASP A 127 -7.83 6.05 -8.60
CA ASP A 127 -9.12 5.62 -9.17
C ASP A 127 -8.91 4.50 -10.21
N GLY A 128 -8.65 3.32 -9.71
CA GLY A 128 -8.30 2.13 -10.49
C GLY A 128 -8.93 0.85 -9.97
N ALA A 129 -8.38 -0.28 -10.41
CA ALA A 129 -8.87 -1.61 -10.07
C ALA A 129 -8.79 -1.90 -8.56
N ALA A 130 -7.70 -1.49 -7.91
CA ALA A 130 -7.49 -1.68 -6.47
C ALA A 130 -8.57 -1.00 -5.64
N LEU A 131 -8.91 0.26 -5.97
CA LEU A 131 -9.97 1.01 -5.30
C LEU A 131 -11.35 0.35 -5.49
N ARG A 132 -11.66 -0.15 -6.70
CA ARG A 132 -12.93 -0.86 -6.95
C ARG A 132 -13.05 -2.12 -6.12
N PHE A 133 -11.97 -2.93 -6.07
CA PHE A 133 -11.92 -4.14 -5.24
C PHE A 133 -12.06 -3.79 -3.76
N ALA A 134 -11.29 -2.82 -3.24
CA ALA A 134 -11.32 -2.44 -1.83
C ALA A 134 -12.72 -1.97 -1.39
N LYS A 135 -13.42 -1.19 -2.19
CA LYS A 135 -14.81 -0.79 -1.90
C LYS A 135 -15.75 -1.99 -1.79
N TRP A 136 -15.69 -2.90 -2.76
CA TRP A 136 -16.46 -4.14 -2.71
C TRP A 136 -16.14 -4.95 -1.44
N TYR A 137 -14.85 -5.03 -1.10
CA TYR A 137 -14.37 -5.76 0.07
C TYR A 137 -14.86 -5.14 1.38
N PHE A 138 -14.82 -3.81 1.52
CA PHE A 138 -15.34 -3.12 2.70
C PHE A 138 -16.85 -3.30 2.85
N GLU A 139 -17.60 -3.18 1.76
CA GLU A 139 -19.05 -3.40 1.77
C GLU A 139 -19.41 -4.82 2.19
N GLY A 140 -18.72 -5.83 1.64
CA GLY A 140 -18.91 -7.24 1.97
C GLY A 140 -18.59 -7.59 3.43
N ASN A 141 -17.67 -6.84 4.06
CA ASN A 141 -17.31 -6.99 5.48
C ASN A 141 -18.12 -6.09 6.43
N GLY A 142 -19.11 -5.35 5.93
CA GLY A 142 -19.92 -4.42 6.73
C GLY A 142 -19.16 -3.18 7.22
N GLN A 143 -18.02 -2.85 6.61
CA GLN A 143 -17.13 -1.75 6.98
C GLN A 143 -17.37 -0.51 6.10
N ARG A 144 -18.64 -0.15 5.90
CA ARG A 144 -19.07 0.98 5.04
C ARG A 144 -18.69 2.35 5.58
N ASP A 145 -18.24 2.42 6.81
CA ASP A 145 -17.77 3.61 7.50
C ASP A 145 -16.28 3.90 7.27
N ILE A 146 -15.56 3.05 6.55
CA ILE A 146 -14.24 3.40 6.02
C ILE A 146 -14.44 4.50 4.97
N GLU A 147 -13.85 5.67 5.24
CA GLU A 147 -13.85 6.78 4.30
C GLU A 147 -12.94 6.45 3.12
N VAL A 148 -13.44 6.60 1.88
CA VAL A 148 -12.67 6.34 0.67
C VAL A 148 -12.33 7.63 -0.03
N VAL A 149 -11.04 7.94 -0.11
CA VAL A 149 -10.47 9.09 -0.83
C VAL A 149 -9.81 8.61 -2.11
N ARG A 150 -10.14 9.25 -3.22
CA ARG A 150 -9.49 9.01 -4.52
C ARG A 150 -8.37 10.00 -4.71
N THR A 151 -7.21 9.51 -5.11
CA THR A 151 -6.08 10.36 -5.47
C THR A 151 -5.68 10.12 -6.91
N PRO A 152 -5.23 11.14 -7.66
CA PRO A 152 -4.63 10.91 -8.96
C PRO A 152 -3.27 10.23 -8.77
N SER A 153 -2.89 9.37 -9.72
CA SER A 153 -1.60 8.68 -9.71
C SER A 153 -0.38 9.62 -9.79
N ALA A 154 -0.59 10.87 -10.24
CA ALA A 154 0.49 11.84 -10.45
C ALA A 154 0.95 12.56 -9.17
N ALA A 155 0.04 12.75 -8.19
CA ALA A 155 0.37 13.43 -6.91
C ALA A 155 -0.73 13.14 -5.88
N PRO A 156 -0.40 12.97 -4.60
CA PRO A 156 -1.41 12.77 -3.57
C PRO A 156 -2.22 14.05 -3.39
N LEU A 157 -3.55 13.96 -3.58
CA LEU A 157 -4.49 15.01 -3.22
C LEU A 157 -5.05 14.70 -1.83
N LEU A 158 -4.31 15.08 -0.80
CA LEU A 158 -4.76 14.97 0.59
C LEU A 158 -5.26 16.32 1.09
N PRO A 159 -6.32 16.34 1.91
CA PRO A 159 -6.75 17.56 2.58
C PRO A 159 -5.70 17.95 3.62
N LEU A 160 -4.85 18.93 3.31
CA LEU A 160 -3.75 19.38 4.17
C LEU A 160 -4.23 20.09 5.45
N ASP A 161 -5.48 20.42 5.55
CA ASP A 161 -6.15 20.95 6.75
C ASP A 161 -6.56 19.85 7.74
N ARG A 162 -6.48 18.58 7.33
CA ARG A 162 -6.76 17.41 8.15
C ARG A 162 -5.47 16.73 8.61
N ARG A 163 -5.50 16.15 9.79
CA ARG A 163 -4.40 15.38 10.39
C ARG A 163 -4.91 14.02 10.83
N TRP A 164 -3.97 13.06 10.91
CA TRP A 164 -4.23 11.71 11.40
C TRP A 164 -3.25 11.31 12.49
N ASP A 165 -3.70 10.49 13.42
CA ASP A 165 -2.85 9.95 14.48
C ASP A 165 -1.87 8.90 13.95
N LEU A 166 -2.24 8.20 12.87
CA LEU A 166 -1.43 7.22 12.18
C LEU A 166 -1.58 7.40 10.67
N VAL A 167 -0.46 7.56 9.99
CA VAL A 167 -0.37 7.55 8.52
C VAL A 167 0.41 6.32 8.11
N LEU A 168 -0.18 5.50 7.24
CA LEU A 168 0.42 4.30 6.67
C LEU A 168 0.76 4.53 5.21
N ALA A 169 1.97 4.13 4.79
CA ALA A 169 2.40 4.06 3.40
C ALA A 169 3.22 2.77 3.21
N GLU A 170 2.53 1.69 2.85
CA GLU A 170 3.11 0.35 2.76
C GLU A 170 3.25 -0.08 1.32
N ALA A 171 4.50 -0.26 0.84
CA ALA A 171 4.85 -0.65 -0.52
C ALA A 171 4.14 0.23 -1.58
N VAL A 172 4.20 1.56 -1.41
CA VAL A 172 3.55 2.53 -2.29
C VAL A 172 4.52 3.59 -2.81
N LEU A 173 5.54 3.98 -2.02
CA LEU A 173 6.44 5.09 -2.40
C LEU A 173 7.27 4.77 -3.64
N GLU A 174 7.59 3.51 -3.88
CA GLU A 174 8.27 3.02 -5.08
C GLU A 174 7.41 3.09 -6.35
N HIS A 175 6.10 3.32 -6.19
CA HIS A 175 5.12 3.36 -7.27
C HIS A 175 4.58 4.77 -7.56
N VAL A 176 4.91 5.75 -6.73
CA VAL A 176 4.48 7.13 -6.94
C VAL A 176 5.46 7.90 -7.82
N VAL A 177 4.95 8.92 -8.47
CA VAL A 177 5.72 9.73 -9.42
C VAL A 177 6.87 10.50 -8.77
N ASP A 178 6.63 11.06 -7.59
CA ASP A 178 7.59 11.82 -6.80
C ASP A 178 7.53 11.34 -5.34
N PRO A 179 8.39 10.37 -4.96
CA PRO A 179 8.41 9.84 -3.62
C PRO A 179 8.74 10.88 -2.56
N VAL A 180 9.63 11.85 -2.87
CA VAL A 180 10.04 12.90 -1.93
C VAL A 180 8.90 13.87 -1.65
N ALA A 181 8.24 14.38 -2.69
CA ALA A 181 7.07 15.25 -2.51
C ALA A 181 5.90 14.52 -1.84
N THR A 182 5.73 13.23 -2.15
CA THR A 182 4.70 12.41 -1.52
C THR A 182 4.94 12.25 -0.03
N ILE A 183 6.16 11.86 0.37
CA ILE A 183 6.47 11.67 1.79
C ILE A 183 6.41 12.97 2.59
N GLU A 184 6.82 14.09 1.99
CA GLU A 184 6.66 15.41 2.62
C GLU A 184 5.19 15.71 2.91
N THR A 185 4.30 15.45 1.94
CA THR A 185 2.86 15.61 2.11
C THR A 185 2.31 14.70 3.21
N LEU A 186 2.73 13.41 3.23
CA LEU A 186 2.30 12.45 4.23
C LEU A 186 2.79 12.83 5.63
N ALA A 187 4.03 13.29 5.78
CA ALA A 187 4.58 13.73 7.05
C ALA A 187 3.84 14.96 7.60
N GLN A 188 3.46 15.91 6.72
CA GLN A 188 2.72 17.11 7.11
C GLN A 188 1.31 16.83 7.63
N VAL A 189 0.70 15.72 7.26
CA VAL A 189 -0.66 15.36 7.71
C VAL A 189 -0.68 14.45 8.93
N VAL A 190 0.47 14.19 9.57
CA VAL A 190 0.55 13.51 10.86
C VAL A 190 0.23 14.49 11.98
N HIS A 191 -0.59 14.08 12.96
CA HIS A 191 -0.79 14.85 14.19
C HIS A 191 0.50 14.98 15.00
N SER A 192 0.66 16.04 15.80
CA SER A 192 1.72 16.11 16.82
C SER A 192 1.61 14.89 17.75
N GLY A 193 2.74 14.20 17.96
CA GLY A 193 2.80 12.92 18.69
C GLY A 193 2.28 11.71 17.91
N GLY A 194 1.73 11.91 16.71
CA GLY A 194 1.25 10.83 15.83
C GLY A 194 2.38 10.07 15.14
N LEU A 195 2.03 9.03 14.42
CA LEU A 195 2.97 8.10 13.80
C LEU A 195 2.84 8.09 12.27
N LEU A 196 3.98 7.99 11.60
CA LEU A 196 4.10 7.67 10.19
C LEU A 196 4.78 6.31 10.05
N TYR A 197 4.07 5.33 9.51
CA TYR A 197 4.61 4.02 9.18
C TYR A 197 4.92 3.95 7.69
N LEU A 198 6.14 3.59 7.37
CA LEU A 198 6.62 3.35 6.02
C LEU A 198 7.07 1.90 5.88
N ALA A 199 6.64 1.23 4.80
CA ALA A 199 7.28 0.02 4.34
C ALA A 199 7.67 0.23 2.88
N ILE A 200 8.95 0.12 2.58
CA ILE A 200 9.51 0.32 1.24
C ILE A 200 10.02 -1.03 0.76
N ALA A 201 9.49 -1.53 -0.34
CA ALA A 201 9.96 -2.78 -0.90
C ALA A 201 11.41 -2.61 -1.39
N LEU A 202 12.23 -3.62 -1.10
CA LEU A 202 13.60 -3.66 -1.61
C LEU A 202 13.59 -3.64 -3.15
N PRO A 203 14.53 -2.94 -3.80
CA PRO A 203 14.60 -2.89 -5.24
C PRO A 203 14.68 -4.28 -5.85
N GLU A 204 13.75 -4.62 -6.72
CA GLU A 204 13.82 -5.79 -7.59
C GLU A 204 14.27 -5.32 -8.97
N PRO A 205 15.46 -5.69 -9.44
CA PRO A 205 16.04 -5.13 -10.68
C PRO A 205 15.19 -5.35 -11.94
N GLU A 206 14.29 -6.32 -11.91
CA GLU A 206 13.49 -6.72 -13.07
C GLU A 206 12.04 -6.21 -13.03
N CYS A 207 11.62 -5.48 -11.97
CA CYS A 207 10.26 -4.97 -11.87
C CYS A 207 10.16 -3.56 -12.46
N PRO A 208 9.56 -3.38 -13.67
CA PRO A 208 9.47 -2.07 -14.32
C PRO A 208 8.53 -1.10 -13.62
N LEU A 209 7.72 -1.59 -12.69
CA LEU A 209 6.73 -0.81 -11.94
C LEU A 209 7.33 -0.06 -10.75
N ARG A 210 8.54 -0.39 -10.34
CA ARG A 210 9.16 0.15 -9.13
C ARG A 210 10.29 1.11 -9.48
N GLN A 211 10.26 2.27 -8.84
CA GLN A 211 11.42 3.15 -8.79
C GLN A 211 12.31 2.76 -7.60
N PRO A 212 13.64 2.86 -7.72
CA PRO A 212 14.52 2.73 -6.57
C PRO A 212 14.26 3.90 -5.62
N VAL A 213 13.87 3.60 -4.39
CA VAL A 213 13.64 4.58 -3.32
C VAL A 213 14.53 4.23 -2.14
N ALA A 214 15.41 5.14 -1.77
CA ALA A 214 16.22 5.00 -0.56
C ALA A 214 15.62 5.87 0.55
N VAL A 215 15.43 5.30 1.75
CA VAL A 215 14.90 6.06 2.90
C VAL A 215 15.78 7.26 3.24
N ALA A 216 17.09 7.13 3.08
CA ALA A 216 18.02 8.25 3.28
C ALA A 216 17.70 9.45 2.37
N ASP A 217 17.32 9.19 1.10
CA ASP A 217 16.96 10.24 0.14
C ASP A 217 15.61 10.87 0.51
N LEU A 218 14.64 10.07 1.02
CA LEU A 218 13.37 10.59 1.52
C LEU A 218 13.59 11.52 2.72
N ILE A 219 14.40 11.11 3.70
CA ILE A 219 14.72 11.93 4.87
C ILE A 219 15.47 13.20 4.44
N ALA A 220 16.45 13.10 3.54
CA ALA A 220 17.21 14.26 3.06
C ALA A 220 16.33 15.26 2.31
N GLY A 221 15.40 14.77 1.50
CA GLY A 221 14.53 15.58 0.65
C GLY A 221 13.28 16.12 1.34
N SER A 222 12.88 15.56 2.50
CA SER A 222 11.68 15.98 3.25
C SER A 222 12.06 16.66 4.57
N PRO A 223 11.94 18.00 4.66
CA PRO A 223 12.19 18.73 5.91
C PRO A 223 11.28 18.26 7.05
N THR A 224 10.02 17.96 6.76
CA THR A 224 9.05 17.52 7.78
C THR A 224 9.41 16.12 8.28
N LEU A 225 9.72 15.16 7.41
CA LEU A 225 10.13 13.82 7.83
C LEU A 225 11.43 13.87 8.66
N ARG A 226 12.39 14.71 8.26
CA ARG A 226 13.65 14.90 8.98
C ARG A 226 13.47 15.46 10.40
N ALA A 227 12.38 16.20 10.64
CA ALA A 227 12.02 16.72 11.95
C ALA A 227 11.30 15.71 12.84
N MET A 228 10.94 14.53 12.31
CA MET A 228 10.32 13.44 13.07
C MET A 228 11.37 12.54 13.71
N ASP A 229 11.02 11.91 14.83
CA ASP A 229 11.85 10.92 15.50
C ASP A 229 11.68 9.54 14.86
N LEU A 230 12.75 8.93 14.36
CA LEU A 230 12.74 7.52 13.97
C LEU A 230 12.69 6.65 15.24
N VAL A 231 11.57 5.97 15.48
CA VAL A 231 11.33 5.18 16.71
C VAL A 231 11.43 3.68 16.49
N LEU A 232 11.34 3.21 15.25
CA LEU A 232 11.55 1.82 14.87
C LEU A 232 12.10 1.73 13.45
N GLU A 233 13.10 0.88 13.26
CA GLU A 233 13.60 0.45 11.96
C GLU A 233 13.76 -1.07 11.99
N THR A 234 13.26 -1.76 10.96
CA THR A 234 13.47 -3.19 10.77
C THR A 234 14.42 -3.42 9.59
N GLY A 235 15.17 -4.52 9.61
CA GLY A 235 16.15 -4.82 8.57
C GLY A 235 15.57 -5.12 7.18
N ASP A 236 14.24 -5.13 7.04
CA ASP A 236 13.50 -5.43 5.81
C ASP A 236 12.80 -4.19 5.19
N GLY A 237 13.24 -2.98 5.57
CA GLY A 237 12.77 -1.74 4.95
C GLY A 237 11.48 -1.16 5.54
N ARG A 238 11.20 -1.44 6.82
CA ARG A 238 10.05 -0.86 7.53
C ARG A 238 10.52 0.12 8.60
N PHE A 239 9.81 1.23 8.69
CA PHE A 239 10.19 2.36 9.53
C PHE A 239 8.94 2.92 10.22
N VAL A 240 9.09 3.32 11.48
CA VAL A 240 8.09 4.10 12.21
C VAL A 240 8.73 5.41 12.65
N PHE A 241 8.13 6.51 12.24
CA PHE A 241 8.50 7.85 12.66
C PHE A 241 7.42 8.42 13.58
N ARG A 242 7.81 9.24 14.56
CA ARG A 242 6.91 9.97 15.43
C ARG A 242 7.06 11.47 15.17
N ALA A 243 5.93 12.16 14.94
CA ALA A 243 5.91 13.61 14.86
C ALA A 243 6.13 14.23 16.24
N ALA A 244 6.88 15.33 16.27
CA ALA A 244 7.15 16.10 17.47
C ALA A 244 5.89 16.75 18.09
#